data_f80933f86426b19d4ea91e6b63453510
#
_entry.id   f80933f86426b19d4ea91e6b63453510
#
_cell.length_a   1.000
_cell.length_b   1.000
_cell.length_c   1.000
_cell.angle_alpha   90.00
_cell.angle_beta   90.00
_cell.angle_gamma   90.00
#
_symmetry.space_group_name_H-M   'P 1'
#
loop_
_entity.id
_entity.type
_entity.pdbx_description
1 polymer ?
#
loop_
_entity_poly.entity_id
_entity_poly.type
_entity_poly.pdbx_seq_one_letter_code
_entity_poly.pdbx_strand_id
1 'polypeptide(L)'
;MSIPLILASKSKPRRDVLYSAGICPTIRVSHVDEPAALEAAAREEGVTVDDLSIKQRVMILAVAKAEAVHRAYRDVADTAAAATGDRVIAYPLKAKEIKDSEREAAVEDLRKAAAGQPIDYSKAEIATTRDFSGIDMPTVTEPIATAIAGQPGLTEATVGPLILGCDSMFLLDGECYGKPHSEAVARERLKRMSGATGELWTGHCLIDFATGRTVRGASHAKVHFGEFTDDDIERYIATGEPLEVAGSFTLEGFGGAFIDSIEGDPHGIIGLSLPLARHLAGELGITWTDLWNVGRGELEPESKASGNQHAGILPPVENVHQPGDGWVDCACGRKHWGTNGASGILLARRDSASGKVTHVVMQHRAAWSAEGGTWGIPGGATADGESSIEGALRESYEEANITPEDIEVVGSYREDHGPWAYTTVFAFEKPGHTVEPKANDDESMEICWVPIDDVPNRKLLTAMKTDWPRFAARLDELACAGHR
;
A
#
# COMPACT_ATOMS: atom_id res chain seq x y z
N MET A 1 -1.01 1.15 -21.12
CA MET A 1 -0.86 1.09 -19.63
C MET A 1 -2.17 1.54 -19.04
N SER A 2 -2.64 0.87 -17.99
CA SER A 2 -3.83 1.29 -17.25
C SER A 2 -3.51 2.50 -16.38
N ILE A 3 -4.52 3.33 -16.11
CA ILE A 3 -4.40 4.43 -15.15
C ILE A 3 -4.53 3.83 -13.76
N PRO A 4 -3.54 4.00 -12.86
CA PRO A 4 -3.61 3.47 -11.51
C PRO A 4 -4.76 4.10 -10.71
N LEU A 5 -5.44 3.28 -9.91
CA LEU A 5 -6.47 3.72 -8.97
C LEU A 5 -6.02 3.45 -7.54
N ILE A 6 -6.06 4.47 -6.71
CA ILE A 6 -5.78 4.40 -5.27
C ILE A 6 -7.11 4.46 -4.53
N LEU A 7 -7.42 3.45 -3.73
CA LEU A 7 -8.61 3.42 -2.89
C LEU A 7 -8.26 3.91 -1.48
N ALA A 8 -8.80 5.05 -1.09
CA ALA A 8 -8.59 5.66 0.24
C ALA A 8 -9.42 4.94 1.33
N SER A 9 -9.31 3.62 1.42
CA SER A 9 -10.09 2.80 2.35
C SER A 9 -9.45 1.43 2.55
N LYS A 10 -9.47 0.92 3.79
CA LYS A 10 -9.11 -0.47 4.10
C LYS A 10 -10.28 -1.46 3.95
N SER A 11 -11.45 -1.01 3.51
CA SER A 11 -12.64 -1.86 3.38
C SER A 11 -12.45 -2.94 2.32
N LYS A 12 -12.43 -4.20 2.75
CA LYS A 12 -12.36 -5.37 1.87
C LYS A 12 -13.52 -5.40 0.86
N PRO A 13 -14.80 -5.18 1.25
CA PRO A 13 -15.89 -5.18 0.30
C PRO A 13 -15.74 -4.16 -0.84
N ARG A 14 -15.28 -2.94 -0.55
CA ARG A 14 -15.03 -1.93 -1.60
C ARG A 14 -13.97 -2.37 -2.60
N ARG A 15 -12.95 -3.01 -2.11
CA ARG A 15 -11.86 -3.58 -2.89
C ARG A 15 -12.35 -4.68 -3.81
N ASP A 16 -13.13 -5.62 -3.25
CA ASP A 16 -13.66 -6.77 -3.97
C ASP A 16 -14.62 -6.31 -5.09
N VAL A 17 -15.38 -5.23 -4.86
CA VAL A 17 -16.21 -4.58 -5.90
C VAL A 17 -15.36 -4.07 -7.05
N LEU A 18 -14.27 -3.36 -6.78
CA LEU A 18 -13.34 -2.88 -7.82
C LEU A 18 -12.65 -4.04 -8.54
N TYR A 19 -12.16 -5.02 -7.78
CA TYR A 19 -11.46 -6.17 -8.35
C TYR A 19 -12.36 -6.97 -9.28
N SER A 20 -13.60 -7.24 -8.87
CA SER A 20 -14.59 -7.91 -9.73
C SER A 20 -14.97 -7.11 -10.98
N ALA A 21 -14.75 -5.78 -10.95
CA ALA A 21 -14.93 -4.89 -12.09
C ALA A 21 -13.67 -4.75 -12.98
N GLY A 22 -12.62 -5.54 -12.72
CA GLY A 22 -11.37 -5.54 -13.50
C GLY A 22 -10.34 -4.51 -13.05
N ILE A 23 -10.50 -3.93 -11.85
CA ILE A 23 -9.62 -2.91 -11.30
C ILE A 23 -9.02 -3.42 -10.00
N CYS A 24 -7.71 -3.67 -9.99
CA CYS A 24 -6.93 -3.91 -8.76
C CYS A 24 -6.45 -2.54 -8.26
N PRO A 25 -7.02 -1.98 -7.17
CA PRO A 25 -6.60 -0.69 -6.65
C PRO A 25 -5.40 -0.82 -5.73
N THR A 26 -4.57 0.22 -5.67
CA THR A 26 -3.64 0.40 -4.55
C THR A 26 -4.43 0.82 -3.32
N ILE A 27 -4.23 0.15 -2.19
CA ILE A 27 -4.97 0.44 -0.95
C ILE A 27 -4.21 1.47 -0.12
N ARG A 28 -4.94 2.49 0.35
CA ARG A 28 -4.42 3.53 1.24
C ARG A 28 -5.41 3.84 2.36
N VAL A 29 -4.96 3.68 3.58
CA VAL A 29 -5.76 4.10 4.73
C VAL A 29 -5.61 5.61 4.92
N SER A 30 -6.73 6.32 4.97
CA SER A 30 -6.72 7.79 5.04
C SER A 30 -6.44 8.35 6.44
N HIS A 31 -6.57 7.54 7.51
CA HIS A 31 -6.42 7.93 8.91
C HIS A 31 -7.17 9.23 9.30
N VAL A 32 -8.29 9.51 8.62
CA VAL A 32 -9.12 10.70 8.91
C VAL A 32 -9.84 10.53 10.23
N ASP A 33 -9.76 11.56 11.08
CA ASP A 33 -10.64 11.72 12.23
C ASP A 33 -12.03 12.16 11.72
N GLU A 34 -12.93 11.19 11.56
CA GLU A 34 -14.24 11.40 10.96
C GLU A 34 -15.11 12.37 11.77
N PRO A 35 -15.18 12.29 13.12
CA PRO A 35 -15.86 13.30 13.93
C PRO A 35 -15.31 14.70 13.72
N ALA A 36 -13.99 14.89 13.77
CA ALA A 36 -13.36 16.19 13.58
C ALA A 36 -13.61 16.76 12.18
N ALA A 37 -13.63 15.92 11.14
CA ALA A 37 -13.93 16.34 9.78
C ALA A 37 -15.37 16.83 9.61
N LEU A 38 -16.35 16.15 10.23
CA LEU A 38 -17.75 16.57 10.23
C LEU A 38 -17.95 17.87 11.04
N GLU A 39 -17.32 17.99 12.20
CA GLU A 39 -17.37 19.22 13.02
C GLU A 39 -16.76 20.43 12.29
N ALA A 40 -15.64 20.23 11.58
CA ALA A 40 -15.01 21.27 10.81
C ALA A 40 -15.94 21.77 9.69
N ALA A 41 -16.51 20.84 8.90
CA ALA A 41 -17.42 21.19 7.81
C ALA A 41 -18.73 21.85 8.32
N ALA A 42 -19.31 21.36 9.40
CA ALA A 42 -20.51 21.95 10.01
C ALA A 42 -20.23 23.39 10.50
N ARG A 43 -19.05 23.63 11.07
CA ARG A 43 -18.60 24.95 11.50
C ARG A 43 -18.44 25.92 10.34
N GLU A 44 -17.91 25.47 9.21
CA GLU A 44 -17.78 26.28 7.99
C GLU A 44 -19.15 26.68 7.42
N GLU A 45 -20.14 25.79 7.50
CA GLU A 45 -21.52 26.07 7.08
C GLU A 45 -22.33 26.84 8.14
N GLY A 46 -21.81 27.03 9.35
CA GLY A 46 -22.48 27.72 10.45
C GLY A 46 -23.63 26.93 11.07
N VAL A 47 -23.58 25.60 11.00
CA VAL A 47 -24.56 24.64 11.52
C VAL A 47 -23.92 23.67 12.51
N THR A 48 -24.73 22.81 13.12
CA THR A 48 -24.21 21.66 13.91
C THR A 48 -24.09 20.42 13.05
N VAL A 49 -23.35 19.41 13.52
CA VAL A 49 -23.24 18.12 12.82
C VAL A 49 -24.61 17.46 12.64
N ASP A 50 -25.53 17.63 13.60
CA ASP A 50 -26.87 17.05 13.55
C ASP A 50 -27.76 17.69 12.48
N ASP A 51 -27.48 18.94 12.09
CA ASP A 51 -28.18 19.62 11.01
C ASP A 51 -27.72 19.15 9.61
N LEU A 52 -26.57 18.47 9.52
CA LEU A 52 -26.08 17.92 8.25
C LEU A 52 -26.93 16.71 7.85
N SER A 53 -27.47 16.73 6.62
CA SER A 53 -28.12 15.57 6.03
C SER A 53 -27.14 14.41 5.87
N ILE A 54 -27.63 13.18 5.85
CA ILE A 54 -26.79 11.99 5.62
C ILE A 54 -25.97 12.11 4.33
N LYS A 55 -26.60 12.61 3.26
CA LYS A 55 -25.91 12.88 1.99
C LYS A 55 -24.71 13.82 2.18
N GLN A 56 -24.86 14.89 2.96
CA GLN A 56 -23.75 15.81 3.25
C GLN A 56 -22.66 15.11 4.06
N ARG A 57 -23.03 14.35 5.12
CA ARG A 57 -22.06 13.64 5.97
C ARG A 57 -21.21 12.64 5.16
N VAL A 58 -21.81 11.75 4.36
CA VAL A 58 -21.05 10.79 3.55
C VAL A 58 -20.18 11.47 2.50
N MET A 59 -20.65 12.62 1.95
CA MET A 59 -19.86 13.40 0.99
C MET A 59 -18.66 14.07 1.65
N ILE A 60 -18.83 14.69 2.82
CA ILE A 60 -17.76 15.32 3.60
C ILE A 60 -16.68 14.27 3.92
N LEU A 61 -17.07 13.10 4.41
CA LEU A 61 -16.13 12.05 4.79
C LEU A 61 -15.43 11.44 3.56
N ALA A 62 -16.13 11.24 2.45
CA ALA A 62 -15.52 10.77 1.21
C ALA A 62 -14.47 11.75 0.68
N VAL A 63 -14.76 13.06 0.73
CA VAL A 63 -13.82 14.12 0.35
C VAL A 63 -12.62 14.12 1.30
N ALA A 64 -12.86 14.16 2.61
CA ALA A 64 -11.77 14.18 3.60
C ALA A 64 -10.81 12.99 3.44
N LYS A 65 -11.36 11.78 3.18
CA LYS A 65 -10.56 10.57 2.94
C LYS A 65 -9.72 10.68 1.67
N ALA A 66 -10.32 11.13 0.56
CA ALA A 66 -9.60 11.30 -0.69
C ALA A 66 -8.50 12.37 -0.58
N GLU A 67 -8.80 13.50 0.04
CA GLU A 67 -7.84 14.60 0.23
C GLU A 67 -6.69 14.24 1.17
N ALA A 68 -6.95 13.46 2.23
CA ALA A 68 -5.90 12.99 3.14
C ALA A 68 -4.89 12.12 2.39
N VAL A 69 -5.37 11.17 1.58
CA VAL A 69 -4.52 10.34 0.74
C VAL A 69 -3.82 11.17 -0.34
N HIS A 70 -4.51 12.11 -0.97
CA HIS A 70 -3.90 13.02 -1.96
C HIS A 70 -2.74 13.82 -1.36
N ARG A 71 -2.90 14.38 -0.15
CA ARG A 71 -1.81 15.08 0.55
C ARG A 71 -0.64 14.15 0.83
N ALA A 72 -0.91 12.97 1.41
CA ALA A 72 0.15 12.00 1.72
C ALA A 72 0.95 11.59 0.47
N TYR A 73 0.29 11.42 -0.67
CA TYR A 73 0.99 11.13 -1.94
C TYR A 73 1.79 12.31 -2.47
N ARG A 74 1.31 13.53 -2.30
CA ARG A 74 2.09 14.73 -2.64
C ARG A 74 3.32 14.85 -1.76
N ASP A 75 3.20 14.60 -0.46
CA ASP A 75 4.32 14.63 0.49
C ASP A 75 5.36 13.56 0.13
N VAL A 76 4.91 12.35 -0.29
CA VAL A 76 5.81 11.30 -0.82
C VAL A 76 6.52 11.77 -2.08
N ALA A 77 5.79 12.32 -3.06
CA ALA A 77 6.37 12.80 -4.32
C ALA A 77 7.35 13.96 -4.10
N ASP A 78 6.97 14.94 -3.26
CA ASP A 78 7.81 16.08 -2.93
C ASP A 78 9.07 15.65 -2.17
N THR A 79 8.95 14.69 -1.24
CA THR A 79 10.08 14.12 -0.50
C THR A 79 11.01 13.32 -1.43
N ALA A 80 10.44 12.52 -2.34
CA ALA A 80 11.21 11.79 -3.34
C ALA A 80 11.94 12.74 -4.31
N ALA A 81 11.29 13.81 -4.75
CA ALA A 81 11.89 14.82 -5.62
C ALA A 81 12.99 15.65 -4.92
N ALA A 82 12.83 15.89 -3.61
CA ALA A 82 13.83 16.58 -2.81
C ALA A 82 15.04 15.72 -2.45
N ALA A 83 14.96 14.40 -2.62
CA ALA A 83 16.06 13.46 -2.42
C ALA A 83 17.18 13.74 -3.43
N THR A 84 17.98 14.77 -3.15
CA THR A 84 19.08 15.21 -3.99
C THR A 84 20.28 14.31 -3.83
N GLY A 85 20.84 13.86 -4.95
CA GLY A 85 22.07 13.10 -4.98
C GLY A 85 21.88 11.59 -4.84
N ASP A 86 20.96 11.04 -5.62
CA ASP A 86 20.87 9.60 -5.86
C ASP A 86 22.22 9.08 -6.28
N ARG A 87 22.89 8.51 -5.31
CA ARG A 87 23.94 7.57 -5.58
C ARG A 87 23.28 6.22 -5.69
N VAL A 88 22.69 5.92 -6.86
CA VAL A 88 22.32 4.55 -7.19
C VAL A 88 23.63 3.77 -7.25
N ILE A 89 23.89 3.03 -6.20
CA ILE A 89 25.02 2.12 -6.19
C ILE A 89 24.46 0.82 -6.77
N ALA A 90 24.58 0.67 -8.10
CA ALA A 90 24.40 -0.62 -8.74
C ALA A 90 25.61 -1.48 -8.37
N TYR A 91 25.38 -2.50 -7.54
CA TYR A 91 26.38 -3.53 -7.35
C TYR A 91 26.20 -4.57 -8.44
N PRO A 92 27.20 -4.79 -9.30
CA PRO A 92 27.27 -6.04 -10.01
C PRO A 92 27.31 -7.14 -8.94
N LEU A 93 26.44 -8.16 -9.10
CA LEU A 93 26.60 -9.41 -8.36
C LEU A 93 28.07 -9.77 -8.40
N LYS A 94 28.75 -9.79 -7.24
CA LYS A 94 30.13 -10.24 -7.20
C LYS A 94 30.11 -11.72 -7.53
N ALA A 95 30.38 -12.02 -8.77
CA ALA A 95 30.84 -13.36 -9.06
C ALA A 95 32.14 -13.59 -8.24
N LYS A 96 32.25 -14.76 -7.60
CA LYS A 96 33.50 -15.43 -7.25
C LYS A 96 34.54 -15.09 -8.33
N GLU A 97 35.81 -14.88 -7.99
CA GLU A 97 36.84 -14.57 -8.98
C GLU A 97 36.54 -15.16 -10.37
N ILE A 98 35.92 -14.32 -11.20
CA ILE A 98 35.50 -14.75 -12.54
C ILE A 98 36.76 -14.84 -13.34
N LYS A 99 37.07 -16.03 -13.86
CA LYS A 99 38.13 -16.19 -14.87
C LYS A 99 37.83 -15.23 -16.03
N ASP A 100 38.82 -14.63 -16.62
CA ASP A 100 38.66 -13.65 -17.72
C ASP A 100 37.70 -14.13 -18.82
N SER A 101 37.66 -15.45 -19.09
CA SER A 101 36.71 -16.07 -20.02
C SER A 101 35.24 -15.99 -19.59
N GLU A 102 34.95 -16.01 -18.29
CA GLU A 102 33.59 -15.86 -17.74
C GLU A 102 33.16 -14.41 -17.73
N ARG A 103 34.14 -13.49 -17.56
CA ARG A 103 33.92 -12.05 -17.66
C ARG A 103 33.57 -11.62 -19.10
N GLU A 104 34.23 -12.19 -20.07
CA GLU A 104 33.92 -11.98 -21.49
C GLU A 104 32.52 -12.54 -21.85
N ALA A 105 32.18 -13.71 -21.32
CA ALA A 105 30.84 -14.30 -21.52
C ALA A 105 29.73 -13.44 -20.87
N ALA A 106 29.95 -12.93 -19.66
CA ALA A 106 28.96 -12.06 -18.96
C ALA A 106 28.79 -10.71 -19.70
N VAL A 107 29.87 -10.14 -20.23
CA VAL A 107 29.80 -8.92 -21.07
C VAL A 107 29.05 -9.19 -22.37
N GLU A 108 29.24 -10.36 -22.98
CA GLU A 108 28.55 -10.75 -24.20
C GLU A 108 27.05 -10.99 -23.94
N ASP A 109 26.70 -11.57 -22.79
CA ASP A 109 25.28 -11.76 -22.37
C ASP A 109 24.60 -10.43 -22.09
N LEU A 110 25.30 -9.46 -21.46
CA LEU A 110 24.80 -8.09 -21.31
C LEU A 110 24.59 -7.39 -22.67
N ARG A 111 25.46 -7.62 -23.64
CA ARG A 111 25.29 -7.11 -25.03
C ARG A 111 24.08 -7.73 -25.73
N LYS A 112 23.83 -9.03 -25.51
CA LYS A 112 22.65 -9.73 -26.03
C LYS A 112 21.37 -9.20 -25.38
N ALA A 113 21.38 -8.99 -24.06
CA ALA A 113 20.24 -8.39 -23.35
C ALA A 113 19.93 -6.99 -23.86
N ALA A 114 20.96 -6.14 -24.05
CA ALA A 114 20.80 -4.81 -24.62
C ALA A 114 20.30 -4.83 -26.09
N ALA A 115 20.53 -5.94 -26.80
CA ALA A 115 20.02 -6.17 -28.15
C ALA A 115 18.62 -6.87 -28.17
N GLY A 116 18.00 -7.08 -27.02
CA GLY A 116 16.69 -7.76 -26.90
C GLY A 116 16.74 -9.27 -27.23
N GLN A 117 17.92 -9.89 -27.12
CA GLN A 117 18.09 -11.33 -27.36
C GLN A 117 17.95 -12.11 -26.04
N PRO A 118 17.37 -13.34 -26.04
CA PRO A 118 17.25 -14.15 -24.86
C PRO A 118 18.62 -14.57 -24.31
N ILE A 119 18.77 -14.48 -22.98
CA ILE A 119 19.97 -14.92 -22.25
C ILE A 119 19.72 -16.33 -21.71
N ASP A 120 20.69 -17.22 -21.87
CA ASP A 120 20.65 -18.57 -21.28
C ASP A 120 21.21 -18.54 -19.85
N TYR A 121 20.31 -18.44 -18.88
CA TYR A 121 20.66 -18.43 -17.45
C TYR A 121 20.96 -19.81 -16.85
N SER A 122 20.85 -20.91 -17.63
CA SER A 122 21.06 -22.28 -17.12
C SER A 122 22.51 -22.56 -16.71
N LYS A 123 23.45 -21.69 -17.12
CA LYS A 123 24.89 -21.81 -16.86
C LYS A 123 25.43 -20.87 -15.79
N ALA A 124 24.57 -20.05 -15.16
CA ALA A 124 24.99 -19.11 -14.12
C ALA A 124 25.22 -19.86 -12.79
N GLU A 125 26.46 -20.11 -12.41
CA GLU A 125 26.81 -20.51 -11.04
C GLU A 125 26.65 -19.31 -10.10
N ILE A 126 25.68 -19.38 -9.19
CA ILE A 126 25.36 -18.30 -8.25
C ILE A 126 26.22 -18.48 -7.00
N ALA A 127 27.09 -17.49 -6.76
CA ALA A 127 27.87 -17.45 -5.51
C ALA A 127 26.92 -17.19 -4.31
N THR A 128 26.82 -18.16 -3.42
CA THR A 128 25.98 -18.08 -2.20
C THR A 128 26.65 -17.37 -1.03
N THR A 129 27.93 -16.98 -1.16
CA THR A 129 28.68 -16.23 -0.15
C THR A 129 29.24 -14.97 -0.77
N ARG A 130 28.80 -13.81 -0.26
CA ARG A 130 29.24 -12.49 -0.72
C ARG A 130 30.26 -11.93 0.28
N ASP A 131 31.52 -11.84 -0.13
CA ASP A 131 32.53 -11.04 0.56
C ASP A 131 32.69 -9.71 -0.20
N PHE A 132 32.34 -8.62 0.46
CA PHE A 132 32.39 -7.27 -0.10
C PHE A 132 33.53 -6.43 0.47
N SER A 133 34.42 -7.03 1.28
CA SER A 133 35.59 -6.33 1.79
C SER A 133 36.57 -6.01 0.64
N GLY A 134 36.83 -4.72 0.43
CA GLY A 134 37.86 -4.25 -0.50
C GLY A 134 37.39 -3.88 -1.90
N ILE A 135 36.09 -3.57 -2.11
CA ILE A 135 35.63 -3.05 -3.40
C ILE A 135 35.45 -1.53 -3.34
N ASP A 136 36.26 -0.84 -4.16
CA ASP A 136 35.94 0.52 -4.59
C ASP A 136 34.68 0.47 -5.47
N MET A 137 33.60 1.08 -5.02
CA MET A 137 32.31 1.01 -5.67
C MET A 137 32.19 2.12 -6.71
N PRO A 138 31.90 1.80 -7.99
CA PRO A 138 31.58 2.84 -8.93
C PRO A 138 30.29 3.55 -8.48
N THR A 139 30.40 4.84 -8.23
CA THR A 139 29.24 5.70 -7.96
C THR A 139 28.64 6.11 -9.29
N VAL A 140 27.51 5.53 -9.65
CA VAL A 140 26.71 6.01 -10.78
C VAL A 140 25.75 7.05 -10.23
N THR A 141 25.99 8.32 -10.58
CA THR A 141 25.08 9.42 -10.27
C THR A 141 24.12 9.56 -11.45
N GLU A 142 22.96 8.93 -11.38
CA GLU A 142 21.85 9.27 -12.26
C GLU A 142 20.90 10.20 -11.52
N PRO A 143 20.50 11.35 -12.10
CA PRO A 143 19.47 12.20 -11.52
C PRO A 143 18.15 11.43 -11.47
N ILE A 144 17.41 11.50 -10.36
CA ILE A 144 16.06 10.91 -10.19
C ILE A 144 15.14 11.24 -11.37
N ALA A 145 15.24 12.46 -11.90
CA ALA A 145 14.51 12.91 -13.08
C ALA A 145 14.73 12.04 -14.33
N THR A 146 15.86 11.34 -14.45
CA THR A 146 16.13 10.46 -15.59
C THR A 146 15.47 9.10 -15.44
N ALA A 147 15.27 8.62 -14.23
CA ALA A 147 14.52 7.37 -13.98
C ALA A 147 13.02 7.54 -14.35
N ILE A 148 12.46 8.73 -14.12
CA ILE A 148 11.09 9.09 -14.53
C ILE A 148 11.03 9.41 -16.03
N ALA A 149 12.02 10.09 -16.60
CA ALA A 149 12.09 10.46 -18.01
C ALA A 149 12.42 9.29 -18.95
N GLY A 150 12.98 8.19 -18.43
CA GLY A 150 13.33 7.01 -19.20
C GLY A 150 12.21 6.00 -19.38
N GLN A 151 11.03 6.20 -18.76
CA GLN A 151 9.88 5.33 -18.99
C GLN A 151 9.18 5.74 -20.31
N PRO A 152 9.11 4.86 -21.32
CA PRO A 152 8.42 5.19 -22.56
C PRO A 152 6.90 5.31 -22.27
N GLY A 153 6.36 6.53 -22.30
CA GLY A 153 4.93 6.77 -22.26
C GLY A 153 4.42 7.88 -21.33
N LEU A 154 5.25 8.47 -20.48
CA LEU A 154 4.84 9.65 -19.69
C LEU A 154 5.06 10.92 -20.54
N THR A 155 4.08 11.26 -21.36
CA THR A 155 3.99 12.59 -21.98
C THR A 155 3.26 13.53 -21.02
N GLU A 156 3.44 14.86 -21.16
CA GLU A 156 2.78 15.92 -20.37
C GLU A 156 1.23 15.84 -20.29
N ALA A 157 0.62 14.90 -20.96
CA ALA A 157 -0.81 14.64 -20.97
C ALA A 157 -1.25 13.38 -20.18
N THR A 158 -0.35 12.74 -19.44
CA THR A 158 -0.74 11.58 -18.63
C THR A 158 -1.53 12.03 -17.42
N VAL A 159 -2.74 11.51 -17.31
CA VAL A 159 -3.54 11.57 -16.10
C VAL A 159 -2.75 10.81 -15.03
N GLY A 160 -2.48 11.43 -13.88
CA GLY A 160 -1.82 10.78 -12.74
C GLY A 160 -2.72 9.72 -12.13
N PRO A 161 -2.28 8.99 -11.09
CA PRO A 161 -3.14 8.05 -10.41
C PRO A 161 -4.43 8.74 -9.94
N LEU A 162 -5.55 8.02 -10.00
CA LEU A 162 -6.81 8.49 -9.45
C LEU A 162 -6.91 8.09 -8.00
N ILE A 163 -7.40 8.98 -7.15
CA ILE A 163 -7.62 8.71 -5.72
C ILE A 163 -9.12 8.70 -5.47
N LEU A 164 -9.64 7.55 -5.01
CA LEU A 164 -11.05 7.34 -4.72
C LEU A 164 -11.29 7.24 -3.21
N GLY A 165 -11.95 8.23 -2.65
CA GLY A 165 -12.48 8.22 -1.28
C GLY A 165 -13.95 7.82 -1.27
N CYS A 166 -14.35 6.95 -0.34
CA CYS A 166 -15.73 6.54 -0.13
C CYS A 166 -16.08 6.51 1.35
N ASP A 167 -17.32 6.90 1.67
CA ASP A 167 -17.91 6.71 2.98
C ASP A 167 -19.37 6.30 2.89
N SER A 168 -19.83 5.44 3.82
CA SER A 168 -21.18 4.88 3.79
C SER A 168 -21.88 5.00 5.13
N MET A 169 -23.17 5.36 5.09
CA MET A 169 -24.03 5.42 6.26
C MET A 169 -25.38 4.79 5.96
N PHE A 170 -25.90 4.02 6.90
CA PHE A 170 -27.22 3.40 6.85
C PHE A 170 -28.21 4.17 7.71
N LEU A 171 -29.37 4.47 7.15
CA LEU A 171 -30.48 5.18 7.79
C LEU A 171 -31.67 4.25 7.93
N LEU A 172 -32.20 4.12 9.14
CA LEU A 172 -33.47 3.44 9.43
C LEU A 172 -34.29 4.32 10.35
N ASP A 173 -35.57 4.57 10.00
CA ASP A 173 -36.49 5.37 10.77
C ASP A 173 -35.97 6.76 11.20
N GLY A 174 -35.15 7.39 10.33
CA GLY A 174 -34.56 8.69 10.61
C GLY A 174 -33.29 8.63 11.49
N GLU A 175 -32.87 7.44 11.91
CA GLU A 175 -31.70 7.23 12.74
C GLU A 175 -30.55 6.64 11.92
N CYS A 176 -29.34 7.21 12.09
CA CYS A 176 -28.14 6.77 11.38
C CYS A 176 -27.41 5.67 12.13
N TYR A 177 -27.18 4.54 11.47
CA TYR A 177 -26.48 3.39 12.05
C TYR A 177 -25.07 3.26 11.48
N GLY A 178 -24.08 3.53 12.33
CA GLY A 178 -22.69 3.16 12.10
C GLY A 178 -22.42 1.67 12.42
N LYS A 179 -21.18 1.30 12.63
CA LYS A 179 -20.80 -0.04 13.13
C LYS A 179 -21.31 -0.25 14.54
N PRO A 180 -21.91 -1.40 14.90
CA PRO A 180 -22.43 -1.63 16.24
C PRO A 180 -21.34 -1.93 17.29
N HIS A 181 -20.21 -2.54 16.89
CA HIS A 181 -19.09 -2.93 17.77
C HIS A 181 -19.46 -3.82 18.97
N SER A 182 -20.72 -4.20 19.12
CA SER A 182 -21.18 -5.12 20.17
C SER A 182 -22.39 -5.92 19.72
N GLU A 183 -22.48 -7.16 20.21
CA GLU A 183 -23.61 -8.06 19.92
C GLU A 183 -24.94 -7.48 20.40
N ALA A 184 -24.96 -6.81 21.56
CA ALA A 184 -26.19 -6.24 22.12
C ALA A 184 -26.78 -5.16 21.19
N VAL A 185 -25.94 -4.27 20.68
CA VAL A 185 -26.33 -3.21 19.73
C VAL A 185 -26.74 -3.82 18.39
N ALA A 186 -25.98 -4.79 17.87
CA ALA A 186 -26.32 -5.48 16.63
C ALA A 186 -27.70 -6.17 16.75
N ARG A 187 -27.97 -6.86 17.85
CA ARG A 187 -29.23 -7.55 18.11
C ARG A 187 -30.43 -6.59 18.11
N GLU A 188 -30.31 -5.46 18.78
CA GLU A 188 -31.35 -4.44 18.80
C GLU A 188 -31.62 -3.90 17.39
N ARG A 189 -30.57 -3.56 16.65
CA ARG A 189 -30.68 -3.06 15.29
C ARG A 189 -31.31 -4.07 14.33
N LEU A 190 -30.86 -5.32 14.35
CA LEU A 190 -31.43 -6.37 13.50
C LEU A 190 -32.90 -6.64 13.78
N LYS A 191 -33.34 -6.55 15.05
CA LYS A 191 -34.76 -6.61 15.40
C LYS A 191 -35.59 -5.47 14.82
N ARG A 192 -35.04 -4.26 14.79
CA ARG A 192 -35.69 -3.10 14.15
C ARG A 192 -35.66 -3.17 12.61
N MET A 193 -34.68 -3.82 12.05
CA MET A 193 -34.56 -3.99 10.59
C MET A 193 -35.49 -5.05 10.02
N SER A 194 -35.93 -6.03 10.85
CA SER A 194 -36.83 -7.11 10.44
C SER A 194 -38.11 -6.55 9.83
N GLY A 195 -38.38 -6.89 8.55
CA GLY A 195 -39.55 -6.42 7.80
C GLY A 195 -39.55 -4.92 7.48
N ALA A 196 -38.47 -4.20 7.78
CA ALA A 196 -38.39 -2.75 7.55
C ALA A 196 -37.68 -2.40 6.24
N THR A 197 -37.76 -1.13 5.87
CA THR A 197 -37.01 -0.56 4.75
C THR A 197 -36.04 0.48 5.28
N GLY A 198 -34.77 0.28 5.02
CA GLY A 198 -33.72 1.25 5.33
C GLY A 198 -33.14 1.90 4.09
N GLU A 199 -32.36 2.96 4.26
CA GLU A 199 -31.68 3.68 3.20
C GLU A 199 -30.16 3.61 3.42
N LEU A 200 -29.40 3.24 2.40
CA LEU A 200 -27.96 3.31 2.43
C LEU A 200 -27.45 4.40 1.49
N TRP A 201 -26.65 5.28 2.05
CA TRP A 201 -26.00 6.36 1.34
C TRP A 201 -24.51 6.12 1.30
N THR A 202 -23.90 6.28 0.11
CA THR A 202 -22.45 6.19 -0.07
C THR A 202 -21.92 7.40 -0.84
N GLY A 203 -21.10 8.20 -0.17
CA GLY A 203 -20.38 9.31 -0.76
C GLY A 203 -19.14 8.82 -1.52
N HIS A 204 -18.84 9.48 -2.63
CA HIS A 204 -17.66 9.22 -3.45
C HIS A 204 -16.97 10.55 -3.76
N CYS A 205 -15.65 10.53 -3.67
CA CYS A 205 -14.79 11.63 -4.12
C CYS A 205 -13.66 11.05 -4.95
N LEU A 206 -13.50 11.53 -6.19
CA LEU A 206 -12.44 11.12 -7.09
C LEU A 206 -11.53 12.31 -7.36
N ILE A 207 -10.23 12.17 -7.11
CA ILE A 207 -9.20 13.18 -7.35
C ILE A 207 -8.23 12.66 -8.39
N ASP A 208 -7.98 13.43 -9.44
CA ASP A 208 -6.87 13.23 -10.35
C ASP A 208 -5.60 13.81 -9.71
N PHE A 209 -4.64 12.96 -9.37
CA PHE A 209 -3.42 13.36 -8.68
C PHE A 209 -2.59 14.36 -9.48
N ALA A 210 -2.50 14.20 -10.79
CA ALA A 210 -1.66 15.05 -11.63
C ALA A 210 -2.19 16.49 -11.73
N THR A 211 -3.52 16.64 -11.84
CA THR A 211 -4.14 17.97 -12.04
C THR A 211 -4.75 18.55 -10.77
N GLY A 212 -4.96 17.75 -9.73
CA GLY A 212 -5.69 18.14 -8.52
C GLY A 212 -7.19 18.33 -8.75
N ARG A 213 -7.70 18.01 -9.96
CA ARG A 213 -9.14 18.11 -10.25
C ARG A 213 -9.91 17.12 -9.40
N THR A 214 -10.96 17.60 -8.76
CA THR A 214 -11.80 16.82 -7.83
C THR A 214 -13.24 16.80 -8.34
N VAL A 215 -13.82 15.60 -8.38
CA VAL A 215 -15.25 15.37 -8.67
C VAL A 215 -15.85 14.52 -7.56
N ARG A 216 -17.13 14.71 -7.26
CA ARG A 216 -17.77 14.05 -6.12
C ARG A 216 -19.25 13.79 -6.37
N GLY A 217 -19.77 12.75 -5.76
CA GLY A 217 -21.19 12.38 -5.84
C GLY A 217 -21.58 11.42 -4.71
N ALA A 218 -22.86 11.21 -4.54
CA ALA A 218 -23.39 10.23 -3.61
C ALA A 218 -24.33 9.27 -4.32
N SER A 219 -24.20 7.98 -4.05
CA SER A 219 -25.17 6.96 -4.39
C SER A 219 -26.16 6.77 -3.24
N HIS A 220 -27.36 6.37 -3.58
CA HIS A 220 -28.42 6.08 -2.63
C HIS A 220 -29.17 4.83 -3.06
N ALA A 221 -29.46 3.95 -2.12
CA ALA A 221 -30.29 2.78 -2.35
C ALA A 221 -31.19 2.51 -1.15
N LYS A 222 -32.41 2.01 -1.41
CA LYS A 222 -33.29 1.47 -0.37
C LYS A 222 -33.09 -0.03 -0.30
N VAL A 223 -33.06 -0.53 0.92
CA VAL A 223 -32.91 -1.95 1.23
C VAL A 223 -34.17 -2.41 1.95
N HIS A 224 -34.88 -3.34 1.36
CA HIS A 224 -36.09 -3.94 1.94
C HIS A 224 -35.69 -5.25 2.60
N PHE A 225 -35.82 -5.31 3.90
CA PHE A 225 -35.48 -6.50 4.69
C PHE A 225 -36.68 -7.43 4.81
N GLY A 226 -36.41 -8.73 4.74
CA GLY A 226 -37.36 -9.77 5.10
C GLY A 226 -37.56 -9.86 6.62
N GLU A 227 -38.49 -10.72 7.04
CA GLU A 227 -38.71 -11.01 8.45
C GLU A 227 -37.57 -11.85 9.03
N PHE A 228 -37.00 -11.45 10.16
CA PHE A 228 -35.94 -12.18 10.87
C PHE A 228 -36.57 -12.87 12.10
N THR A 229 -36.30 -14.14 12.29
CA THR A 229 -36.59 -14.80 13.56
C THR A 229 -35.50 -14.48 14.60
N ASP A 230 -35.82 -14.61 15.90
CA ASP A 230 -34.80 -14.47 16.94
C ASP A 230 -33.62 -15.44 16.74
N ASP A 231 -33.86 -16.65 16.24
CA ASP A 231 -32.78 -17.64 15.92
C ASP A 231 -31.91 -17.18 14.75
N ASP A 232 -32.49 -16.57 13.71
CA ASP A 232 -31.72 -16.01 12.59
C ASP A 232 -30.80 -14.90 13.08
N ILE A 233 -31.31 -14.00 13.91
CA ILE A 233 -30.54 -12.88 14.48
C ILE A 233 -29.34 -13.40 15.29
N GLU A 234 -29.59 -14.36 16.22
CA GLU A 234 -28.50 -14.90 17.04
C GLU A 234 -27.45 -15.64 16.22
N ARG A 235 -27.86 -16.43 15.23
CA ARG A 235 -26.93 -17.13 14.32
C ARG A 235 -26.14 -16.16 13.47
N TYR A 236 -26.77 -15.09 12.99
CA TYR A 236 -26.09 -14.08 12.19
C TYR A 236 -25.06 -13.31 13.04
N ILE A 237 -25.41 -12.93 14.26
CA ILE A 237 -24.47 -12.29 15.21
C ILE A 237 -23.29 -13.22 15.52
N ALA A 238 -23.54 -14.52 15.69
CA ALA A 238 -22.50 -15.50 15.97
C ALA A 238 -21.46 -15.64 14.85
N THR A 239 -21.76 -15.21 13.62
CA THR A 239 -20.76 -15.15 12.53
C THR A 239 -19.73 -14.04 12.72
N GLY A 240 -20.02 -13.03 13.57
CA GLY A 240 -19.24 -11.81 13.73
C GLY A 240 -19.44 -10.77 12.61
N GLU A 241 -20.00 -11.16 11.47
CA GLU A 241 -20.16 -10.29 10.29
C GLU A 241 -20.88 -8.96 10.58
N PRO A 242 -22.05 -8.94 11.28
CA PRO A 242 -22.79 -7.72 11.51
C PRO A 242 -22.09 -6.71 12.43
N LEU A 243 -21.02 -7.11 13.13
CA LEU A 243 -20.40 -6.27 14.17
C LEU A 243 -19.49 -5.18 13.58
N GLU A 244 -18.91 -5.43 12.41
CA GLU A 244 -17.86 -4.59 11.80
C GLU A 244 -18.33 -3.82 10.55
N VAL A 245 -19.63 -3.79 10.29
CA VAL A 245 -20.20 -3.12 9.11
C VAL A 245 -21.22 -2.07 9.48
N ALA A 246 -21.32 -1.00 8.70
CA ALA A 246 -22.34 0.03 8.87
C ALA A 246 -23.73 -0.57 8.63
N GLY A 247 -24.69 -0.26 9.51
CA GLY A 247 -26.04 -0.81 9.43
C GLY A 247 -26.17 -2.25 9.94
N SER A 248 -25.11 -2.91 10.37
CA SER A 248 -25.13 -4.27 10.91
C SER A 248 -25.59 -5.34 9.92
N PHE A 249 -25.39 -5.14 8.61
CA PHE A 249 -25.67 -6.13 7.58
C PHE A 249 -24.69 -5.99 6.41
N THR A 250 -24.54 -7.05 5.62
CA THR A 250 -23.85 -7.05 4.34
C THR A 250 -24.79 -7.55 3.24
N LEU A 251 -24.54 -7.12 2.00
CA LEU A 251 -25.25 -7.64 0.83
C LEU A 251 -24.51 -8.85 0.27
N GLU A 252 -23.19 -8.84 0.34
CA GLU A 252 -22.27 -9.81 -0.25
C GLU A 252 -21.95 -11.02 0.64
N GLY A 253 -22.39 -11.00 1.92
CA GLY A 253 -22.13 -12.02 2.90
C GLY A 253 -23.38 -12.75 3.39
N PHE A 254 -23.35 -13.21 4.64
CA PHE A 254 -24.48 -13.94 5.26
C PHE A 254 -25.75 -13.07 5.36
N GLY A 255 -25.58 -11.74 5.55
CA GLY A 255 -26.68 -10.78 5.62
C GLY A 255 -27.51 -10.68 4.35
N GLY A 256 -26.93 -11.02 3.19
CA GLY A 256 -27.60 -10.95 1.89
C GLY A 256 -28.86 -11.83 1.79
N ALA A 257 -28.90 -12.93 2.55
CA ALA A 257 -30.07 -13.81 2.57
C ALA A 257 -31.32 -13.18 3.23
N PHE A 258 -31.15 -12.09 3.96
CA PHE A 258 -32.22 -11.39 4.67
C PHE A 258 -32.70 -10.12 3.95
N ILE A 259 -32.26 -9.89 2.70
CA ILE A 259 -32.66 -8.77 1.86
C ILE A 259 -33.64 -9.27 0.81
N ASP A 260 -34.87 -8.83 0.87
CA ASP A 260 -35.93 -9.22 -0.09
C ASP A 260 -35.78 -8.50 -1.42
N SER A 261 -35.45 -7.20 -1.38
CA SER A 261 -35.25 -6.41 -2.61
C SER A 261 -34.46 -5.12 -2.36
N ILE A 262 -33.98 -4.53 -3.46
CA ILE A 262 -33.21 -3.30 -3.46
C ILE A 262 -33.78 -2.36 -4.52
N GLU A 263 -33.97 -1.08 -4.15
CA GLU A 263 -34.25 0.00 -5.09
C GLU A 263 -32.99 0.89 -5.18
N GLY A 264 -32.31 0.90 -6.32
CA GLY A 264 -31.09 1.67 -6.55
C GLY A 264 -29.88 0.81 -6.92
N ASP A 265 -28.67 1.30 -6.67
CA ASP A 265 -27.44 0.60 -7.02
C ASP A 265 -26.98 -0.37 -5.91
N PRO A 266 -26.96 -1.70 -6.17
CA PRO A 266 -26.52 -2.67 -5.19
C PRO A 266 -25.04 -2.53 -4.79
N HIS A 267 -24.16 -2.09 -5.68
CA HIS A 267 -22.76 -1.86 -5.34
C HIS A 267 -22.58 -0.71 -4.34
N GLY A 268 -23.47 0.30 -4.44
CA GLY A 268 -23.52 1.40 -3.47
C GLY A 268 -23.81 0.91 -2.04
N ILE A 269 -24.58 -0.19 -1.90
CA ILE A 269 -24.85 -0.82 -0.59
C ILE A 269 -23.58 -1.47 -0.03
N ILE A 270 -22.79 -2.12 -0.88
CA ILE A 270 -21.49 -2.70 -0.50
C ILE A 270 -20.48 -1.60 -0.09
N GLY A 271 -20.74 -0.36 -0.51
CA GLY A 271 -19.99 0.82 -0.11
C GLY A 271 -19.17 1.48 -1.22
N LEU A 272 -19.37 1.06 -2.49
CA LEU A 272 -18.76 1.69 -3.67
C LEU A 272 -19.65 1.48 -4.89
N SER A 273 -20.28 2.55 -5.38
CA SER A 273 -21.12 2.52 -6.57
C SER A 273 -20.26 2.53 -7.84
N LEU A 274 -20.22 1.43 -8.57
CA LEU A 274 -19.51 1.34 -9.86
C LEU A 274 -20.10 2.29 -10.92
N PRO A 275 -21.44 2.41 -11.09
CA PRO A 275 -22.03 3.36 -12.04
C PRO A 275 -21.64 4.81 -11.72
N LEU A 276 -21.66 5.20 -10.44
CA LEU A 276 -21.28 6.55 -10.02
C LEU A 276 -19.77 6.79 -10.21
N ALA A 277 -18.93 5.84 -9.79
CA ALA A 277 -17.48 5.94 -9.97
C ALA A 277 -17.10 6.10 -11.44
N ARG A 278 -17.74 5.32 -12.34
CA ARG A 278 -17.57 5.47 -13.79
C ARG A 278 -17.99 6.85 -14.29
N HIS A 279 -19.12 7.39 -13.79
CA HIS A 279 -19.59 8.71 -14.17
C HIS A 279 -18.60 9.80 -13.73
N LEU A 280 -18.13 9.75 -12.51
CA LEU A 280 -17.12 10.67 -11.97
C LEU A 280 -15.80 10.60 -12.75
N ALA A 281 -15.34 9.39 -13.12
CA ALA A 281 -14.17 9.25 -14.00
C ALA A 281 -14.38 9.94 -15.34
N GLY A 282 -15.58 9.81 -15.94
CA GLY A 282 -15.95 10.50 -17.16
C GLY A 282 -15.93 12.03 -17.04
N GLU A 283 -16.32 12.60 -15.91
CA GLU A 283 -16.23 14.05 -15.63
C GLU A 283 -14.76 14.54 -15.58
N LEU A 284 -13.82 13.66 -15.21
CA LEU A 284 -12.39 13.93 -15.29
C LEU A 284 -11.82 13.71 -16.71
N GLY A 285 -12.63 13.22 -17.64
CA GLY A 285 -12.22 12.90 -19.01
C GLY A 285 -11.57 11.52 -19.16
N ILE A 286 -11.77 10.64 -18.18
CA ILE A 286 -11.18 9.30 -18.14
C ILE A 286 -12.21 8.27 -18.59
N THR A 287 -11.80 7.39 -19.50
CA THR A 287 -12.61 6.25 -19.91
C THR A 287 -12.47 5.14 -18.86
N TRP A 288 -13.59 4.60 -18.36
CA TRP A 288 -13.59 3.58 -17.32
C TRP A 288 -12.70 2.37 -17.63
N THR A 289 -12.62 1.97 -18.88
CA THR A 289 -11.80 0.85 -19.33
C THR A 289 -10.31 1.12 -19.26
N ASP A 290 -9.89 2.38 -19.16
CA ASP A 290 -8.47 2.74 -18.98
C ASP A 290 -7.97 2.45 -17.56
N LEU A 291 -8.88 2.14 -16.63
CA LEU A 291 -8.56 1.71 -15.27
C LEU A 291 -8.35 0.19 -15.15
N TRP A 292 -8.74 -0.59 -16.17
CA TRP A 292 -8.64 -2.05 -16.09
C TRP A 292 -7.18 -2.51 -16.08
N ASN A 293 -6.79 -3.19 -15.02
CA ASN A 293 -5.46 -3.74 -14.81
C ASN A 293 -5.46 -5.20 -14.34
N VAL A 294 -6.64 -5.84 -14.27
CA VAL A 294 -6.80 -7.26 -13.95
C VAL A 294 -7.07 -8.04 -15.22
N GLY A 295 -6.21 -9.01 -15.54
CA GLY A 295 -6.39 -9.92 -16.68
C GLY A 295 -7.51 -10.95 -16.43
N ARG A 296 -8.12 -11.45 -17.54
CA ARG A 296 -9.22 -12.44 -17.44
C ARG A 296 -8.85 -13.74 -16.70
N GLY A 297 -7.56 -14.12 -16.68
CA GLY A 297 -7.07 -15.31 -15.98
C GLY A 297 -6.77 -15.06 -14.49
N GLU A 298 -6.76 -13.81 -14.06
CA GLU A 298 -6.45 -13.40 -12.69
C GLU A 298 -7.71 -13.21 -11.84
N LEU A 299 -8.90 -13.21 -12.46
CA LEU A 299 -10.19 -13.11 -11.78
C LEU A 299 -10.64 -14.43 -11.12
N GLU A 300 -9.99 -15.54 -11.42
CA GLU A 300 -10.23 -16.78 -10.69
C GLU A 300 -9.49 -16.69 -9.35
N PRO A 301 -10.16 -17.01 -8.21
CA PRO A 301 -9.46 -17.10 -6.95
C PRO A 301 -8.32 -18.08 -7.13
N GLU A 302 -7.08 -17.63 -6.93
CA GLU A 302 -5.91 -18.48 -7.00
C GLU A 302 -6.19 -19.74 -6.18
N SER A 303 -6.34 -20.86 -6.85
CA SER A 303 -6.33 -22.16 -6.21
C SER A 303 -4.97 -22.27 -5.53
N LYS A 304 -4.94 -21.91 -4.25
CA LYS A 304 -3.85 -22.04 -3.27
C LYS A 304 -2.52 -22.32 -3.96
N ALA A 305 -1.85 -21.25 -4.40
CA ALA A 305 -0.57 -21.35 -5.09
C ALA A 305 0.36 -22.18 -4.23
N SER A 306 0.71 -23.32 -4.77
CA SER A 306 1.72 -24.21 -4.27
C SER A 306 3.01 -23.46 -4.11
N GLY A 307 3.45 -23.17 -2.89
CA GLY A 307 4.80 -22.65 -2.73
C GLY A 307 5.22 -22.08 -1.39
N ASN A 308 4.33 -21.89 -0.47
CA ASN A 308 4.75 -21.47 0.87
C ASN A 308 5.23 -22.70 1.65
N GLN A 309 6.55 -22.91 1.72
CA GLN A 309 7.17 -24.04 2.44
C GLN A 309 7.07 -23.90 3.98
N HIS A 310 6.37 -22.89 4.48
CA HIS A 310 6.06 -22.75 5.90
C HIS A 310 4.70 -23.37 6.18
N ALA A 311 4.70 -24.69 6.33
CA ALA A 311 3.53 -25.47 6.66
C ALA A 311 2.89 -24.96 7.97
N GLY A 312 1.71 -24.37 7.89
CA GLY A 312 0.79 -24.21 9.00
C GLY A 312 0.37 -22.82 9.40
N ILE A 313 1.01 -21.75 8.89
CA ILE A 313 0.58 -20.36 9.19
C ILE A 313 0.10 -19.73 7.89
N LEU A 314 -1.21 -19.54 7.77
CA LEU A 314 -1.80 -18.87 6.62
C LEU A 314 -1.77 -17.36 6.84
N PRO A 315 -1.58 -16.55 5.76
CA PRO A 315 -1.77 -15.11 5.84
C PRO A 315 -3.21 -14.81 6.26
N PRO A 316 -3.44 -13.67 6.94
CA PRO A 316 -4.79 -13.20 7.22
C PRO A 316 -5.64 -13.16 5.94
N VAL A 317 -6.93 -13.47 6.06
CA VAL A 317 -7.88 -13.46 4.92
C VAL A 317 -7.97 -12.06 4.28
N GLU A 318 -7.53 -11.05 5.01
CA GLU A 318 -7.53 -9.63 4.62
C GLU A 318 -6.31 -9.21 3.79
N ASN A 319 -5.32 -10.10 3.65
CA ASN A 319 -4.14 -9.80 2.83
C ASN A 319 -4.51 -9.77 1.35
N VAL A 320 -4.41 -8.60 0.76
CA VAL A 320 -4.98 -8.31 -0.54
C VAL A 320 -3.91 -8.00 -1.54
N HIS A 321 -4.06 -8.66 -2.67
CA HIS A 321 -3.27 -8.36 -3.85
C HIS A 321 -3.38 -6.88 -4.25
N GLN A 322 -2.24 -6.23 -4.42
CA GLN A 322 -2.11 -4.85 -4.88
C GLN A 322 -1.39 -4.81 -6.24
N PRO A 323 -1.52 -3.72 -7.01
CA PRO A 323 -0.72 -3.54 -8.22
C PRO A 323 0.78 -3.63 -7.90
N GLY A 324 1.49 -4.47 -8.63
CA GLY A 324 2.91 -4.75 -8.34
C GLY A 324 3.15 -5.99 -7.49
N ASP A 325 2.12 -6.53 -6.84
CA ASP A 325 2.22 -7.81 -6.12
C ASP A 325 2.41 -8.98 -7.07
N GLY A 326 3.29 -9.89 -6.70
CA GLY A 326 3.53 -11.09 -7.47
C GLY A 326 4.95 -11.62 -7.29
N TRP A 327 5.13 -12.89 -7.62
CA TRP A 327 6.42 -13.55 -7.55
C TRP A 327 7.14 -13.49 -8.90
N VAL A 328 8.39 -13.05 -8.89
CA VAL A 328 9.28 -13.01 -10.04
C VAL A 328 10.32 -14.13 -9.92
N ASP A 329 10.41 -14.99 -10.95
CA ASP A 329 11.49 -15.95 -11.06
C ASP A 329 12.78 -15.22 -11.45
N CYS A 330 13.78 -15.25 -10.56
CA CYS A 330 15.00 -14.49 -10.73
C CYS A 330 16.15 -15.35 -11.24
N ALA A 331 17.03 -14.74 -12.03
CA ALA A 331 18.28 -15.36 -12.46
C ALA A 331 19.20 -15.79 -11.29
N CYS A 332 18.99 -15.22 -10.10
CA CYS A 332 19.67 -15.65 -8.87
C CYS A 332 19.21 -17.02 -8.34
N GLY A 333 18.27 -17.70 -9.00
CA GLY A 333 17.73 -19.00 -8.63
C GLY A 333 16.70 -18.96 -7.50
N ARG A 334 16.27 -17.76 -7.10
CA ARG A 334 15.22 -17.53 -6.09
C ARG A 334 14.01 -16.86 -6.71
N LYS A 335 12.87 -16.95 -6.02
CA LYS A 335 11.71 -16.11 -6.31
C LYS A 335 11.78 -14.88 -5.42
N HIS A 336 11.46 -13.73 -6.02
CA HIS A 336 11.37 -12.47 -5.29
C HIS A 336 9.97 -11.89 -5.42
N TRP A 337 9.53 -11.22 -4.37
CA TRP A 337 8.23 -10.55 -4.32
C TRP A 337 8.30 -9.16 -4.95
N GLY A 338 7.28 -8.80 -5.72
CA GLY A 338 7.13 -7.52 -6.41
C GLY A 338 7.46 -7.62 -7.90
N THR A 339 6.45 -7.51 -8.78
CA THR A 339 6.62 -7.59 -10.24
C THR A 339 7.40 -6.40 -10.81
N ASN A 340 7.35 -5.25 -10.13
CA ASN A 340 8.09 -4.03 -10.46
C ASN A 340 9.35 -3.86 -9.60
N GLY A 341 9.78 -4.92 -8.90
CA GLY A 341 10.79 -4.85 -7.85
C GLY A 341 10.17 -4.56 -6.48
N ALA A 342 11.03 -4.36 -5.50
CA ALA A 342 10.63 -4.03 -4.14
C ALA A 342 11.54 -2.95 -3.56
N SER A 343 11.06 -2.26 -2.54
CA SER A 343 11.83 -1.21 -1.88
C SER A 343 11.47 -1.09 -0.40
N GLY A 344 12.39 -0.56 0.39
CA GLY A 344 12.17 -0.35 1.81
C GLY A 344 13.05 0.77 2.36
N ILE A 345 12.66 1.29 3.53
CA ILE A 345 13.35 2.40 4.16
C ILE A 345 14.21 1.95 5.33
N LEU A 346 15.47 2.32 5.33
CA LEU A 346 16.37 2.23 6.48
C LEU A 346 16.44 3.61 7.13
N LEU A 347 15.51 3.85 8.05
CA LEU A 347 15.43 5.11 8.80
C LEU A 347 16.34 5.04 10.02
N ALA A 348 17.20 6.05 10.17
CA ALA A 348 18.14 6.16 11.26
C ALA A 348 17.94 7.45 12.07
N ARG A 349 18.31 7.39 13.36
CA ARG A 349 18.35 8.52 14.27
C ARG A 349 19.79 8.87 14.60
N ARG A 350 20.11 10.16 14.62
CA ARG A 350 21.42 10.68 14.96
C ARG A 350 21.39 11.31 16.35
N ASP A 351 22.47 11.15 17.09
CA ASP A 351 22.72 11.97 18.26
C ASP A 351 22.99 13.42 17.84
N SER A 352 22.26 14.34 18.43
CA SER A 352 22.29 15.76 18.05
C SER A 352 23.64 16.47 18.32
N ALA A 353 24.43 15.96 19.25
CA ALA A 353 25.71 16.57 19.65
C ALA A 353 26.89 16.00 18.85
N SER A 354 26.90 14.69 18.62
CA SER A 354 28.01 13.99 17.94
C SER A 354 27.76 13.73 16.47
N GLY A 355 26.52 13.82 16.00
CA GLY A 355 26.09 13.43 14.64
C GLY A 355 26.12 11.94 14.39
N LYS A 356 26.51 11.11 15.36
CA LYS A 356 26.61 9.65 15.20
C LYS A 356 25.24 9.00 15.10
N VAL A 357 25.14 7.98 14.28
CA VAL A 357 23.96 7.12 14.22
C VAL A 357 23.82 6.33 15.51
N THR A 358 22.65 6.37 16.12
CA THR A 358 22.38 5.70 17.40
C THR A 358 21.38 4.57 17.30
N HIS A 359 20.34 4.77 16.47
CA HIS A 359 19.25 3.82 16.33
C HIS A 359 18.81 3.72 14.86
N VAL A 360 18.20 2.61 14.51
CA VAL A 360 17.51 2.41 13.24
C VAL A 360 16.13 1.83 13.48
N VAL A 361 15.19 2.12 12.59
CA VAL A 361 13.86 1.48 12.62
C VAL A 361 13.97 0.08 12.03
N MET A 362 13.48 -0.91 12.78
CA MET A 362 13.45 -2.30 12.36
C MET A 362 12.03 -2.86 12.49
N GLN A 363 11.69 -3.73 11.55
CA GLN A 363 10.42 -4.47 11.47
C GLN A 363 10.66 -5.93 11.88
N HIS A 364 9.91 -6.42 12.86
CA HIS A 364 9.83 -7.84 13.20
C HIS A 364 8.69 -8.45 12.40
N ARG A 365 9.04 -9.17 11.36
CA ARG A 365 8.11 -9.71 10.34
C ARG A 365 7.18 -10.75 10.93
N ALA A 366 5.92 -10.72 10.52
CA ALA A 366 4.91 -11.71 10.92
C ALA A 366 5.37 -13.14 10.61
N ALA A 367 4.98 -14.08 11.46
CA ALA A 367 5.42 -15.48 11.37
C ALA A 367 4.96 -16.18 10.08
N TRP A 368 3.88 -15.70 9.45
CA TRP A 368 3.34 -16.25 8.21
C TRP A 368 4.01 -15.69 6.94
N SER A 369 4.74 -14.57 7.06
CA SER A 369 5.40 -13.94 5.91
C SER A 369 6.66 -14.71 5.45
N ALA A 370 7.20 -14.37 4.29
CA ALA A 370 8.44 -14.93 3.81
C ALA A 370 9.60 -14.67 4.79
N GLU A 371 10.33 -15.70 5.21
CA GLU A 371 11.30 -15.64 6.31
C GLU A 371 10.71 -15.06 7.60
N GLY A 372 9.46 -15.43 7.94
CA GLY A 372 8.75 -14.93 9.11
C GLY A 372 9.49 -15.09 10.44
N GLY A 373 9.21 -14.18 11.37
CA GLY A 373 9.91 -14.10 12.64
C GLY A 373 11.36 -13.64 12.54
N THR A 374 11.72 -13.00 11.43
CA THR A 374 13.02 -12.33 11.25
C THR A 374 12.86 -10.82 11.31
N TRP A 375 13.97 -10.10 11.50
CA TRP A 375 14.02 -8.66 11.53
C TRP A 375 14.54 -8.11 10.19
N GLY A 376 13.82 -7.16 9.62
CA GLY A 376 14.18 -6.43 8.41
C GLY A 376 13.90 -4.93 8.55
N ILE A 377 13.79 -4.26 7.44
CA ILE A 377 13.32 -2.87 7.37
C ILE A 377 11.89 -2.84 6.83
N PRO A 378 11.06 -1.83 7.15
CA PRO A 378 9.77 -1.64 6.54
C PRO A 378 9.88 -1.49 5.03
N GLY A 379 9.03 -2.19 4.26
CA GLY A 379 9.06 -2.13 2.81
C GLY A 379 8.39 -3.31 2.14
N GLY A 380 8.00 -3.12 0.89
CA GLY A 380 7.24 -4.07 0.10
C GLY A 380 7.40 -3.90 -1.40
N ALA A 381 6.43 -4.38 -2.17
CA ALA A 381 6.44 -4.31 -3.62
C ALA A 381 6.28 -2.85 -4.12
N THR A 382 7.01 -2.49 -5.15
CA THR A 382 6.83 -1.21 -5.85
C THR A 382 5.58 -1.30 -6.72
N ALA A 383 4.62 -0.38 -6.53
CA ALA A 383 3.39 -0.37 -7.29
C ALA A 383 3.61 0.13 -8.74
N ASP A 384 2.60 -0.05 -9.60
CA ASP A 384 2.66 0.40 -10.98
C ASP A 384 2.81 1.92 -11.06
N GLY A 385 3.86 2.37 -11.76
CA GLY A 385 4.14 3.80 -11.98
C GLY A 385 4.84 4.52 -10.82
N GLU A 386 5.19 3.81 -9.73
CA GLU A 386 6.01 4.35 -8.64
C GLU A 386 7.51 4.26 -8.94
N SER A 387 8.27 5.24 -8.52
CA SER A 387 9.71 5.08 -8.33
C SER A 387 10.00 4.23 -7.09
N SER A 388 11.18 3.64 -7.03
CA SER A 388 11.58 2.83 -5.85
C SER A 388 11.62 3.66 -4.55
N ILE A 389 11.88 4.96 -4.64
CA ILE A 389 11.87 5.85 -3.46
C ILE A 389 10.44 6.11 -3.01
N GLU A 390 9.54 6.42 -3.94
CA GLU A 390 8.11 6.57 -3.63
C GLU A 390 7.54 5.29 -3.02
N GLY A 391 7.87 4.12 -3.59
CA GLY A 391 7.47 2.83 -3.03
C GLY A 391 7.96 2.62 -1.60
N ALA A 392 9.24 2.89 -1.31
CA ALA A 392 9.81 2.76 0.03
C ALA A 392 9.14 3.72 1.04
N LEU A 393 8.90 4.97 0.64
CA LEU A 393 8.22 5.97 1.48
C LEU A 393 6.77 5.59 1.73
N ARG A 394 6.09 5.08 0.72
CA ARG A 394 4.72 4.59 0.81
C ARG A 394 4.62 3.43 1.80
N GLU A 395 5.39 2.36 1.57
CA GLU A 395 5.38 1.18 2.43
C GLU A 395 5.72 1.53 3.89
N SER A 396 6.71 2.40 4.09
CA SER A 396 7.10 2.81 5.44
C SER A 396 6.01 3.63 6.15
N TYR A 397 5.23 4.41 5.43
CA TYR A 397 4.08 5.11 5.98
C TYR A 397 2.94 4.13 6.31
N GLU A 398 2.64 3.20 5.40
CA GLU A 398 1.55 2.23 5.56
C GLU A 398 1.83 1.23 6.68
N GLU A 399 2.99 0.59 6.67
CA GLU A 399 3.35 -0.46 7.60
C GLU A 399 3.83 0.07 8.95
N ALA A 400 4.61 1.17 8.93
CA ALA A 400 5.43 1.59 10.06
C ALA A 400 5.05 2.96 10.64
N ASN A 401 4.03 3.63 10.12
CA ASN A 401 3.65 4.99 10.55
C ASN A 401 4.81 6.01 10.46
N ILE A 402 5.69 5.84 9.46
CA ILE A 402 6.77 6.78 9.19
C ILE A 402 6.28 7.84 8.21
N THR A 403 6.07 9.04 8.70
CA THR A 403 5.56 10.16 7.91
C THR A 403 6.68 10.76 7.05
N PRO A 404 6.53 10.89 5.72
CA PRO A 404 7.56 11.45 4.86
C PRO A 404 8.04 12.86 5.26
N GLU A 405 7.16 13.67 5.84
CA GLU A 405 7.50 15.02 6.31
C GLU A 405 8.45 15.02 7.50
N ASP A 406 8.51 13.94 8.29
CA ASP A 406 9.36 13.81 9.49
C ASP A 406 10.76 13.29 9.20
N ILE A 407 11.03 12.91 7.93
CA ILE A 407 12.28 12.28 7.54
C ILE A 407 12.97 13.01 6.39
N GLU A 408 14.28 12.86 6.33
CA GLU A 408 15.14 13.34 5.24
C GLU A 408 15.73 12.12 4.51
N VAL A 409 15.39 11.95 3.25
CA VAL A 409 16.00 10.94 2.39
C VAL A 409 17.39 11.42 1.97
N VAL A 410 18.42 10.62 2.27
CA VAL A 410 19.83 10.98 2.07
C VAL A 410 20.56 10.11 1.07
N GLY A 411 19.91 9.09 0.53
CA GLY A 411 20.46 8.23 -0.50
C GLY A 411 19.67 6.94 -0.67
N SER A 412 20.06 6.15 -1.65
CA SER A 412 19.50 4.84 -1.90
C SER A 412 20.57 3.84 -2.32
N TYR A 413 20.26 2.57 -2.13
CA TYR A 413 21.06 1.44 -2.58
C TYR A 413 20.17 0.49 -3.34
N ARG A 414 20.48 0.22 -4.61
CA ARG A 414 19.74 -0.71 -5.46
C ARG A 414 20.56 -1.99 -5.67
N GLU A 415 19.99 -3.11 -5.25
CA GLU A 415 20.48 -4.44 -5.58
C GLU A 415 19.73 -4.94 -6.81
N ASP A 416 20.42 -4.97 -7.96
CA ASP A 416 19.84 -5.33 -9.25
C ASP A 416 20.13 -6.80 -9.58
N HIS A 417 19.07 -7.58 -9.76
CA HIS A 417 19.15 -9.01 -10.15
C HIS A 417 18.75 -9.22 -11.62
N GLY A 418 18.63 -8.15 -12.40
CA GLY A 418 18.18 -8.17 -13.79
C GLY A 418 16.66 -8.06 -13.91
N PRO A 419 15.90 -9.17 -13.83
CA PRO A 419 14.44 -9.11 -13.93
C PRO A 419 13.76 -8.52 -12.68
N TRP A 420 14.48 -8.38 -11.57
CA TRP A 420 13.99 -7.88 -10.30
C TRP A 420 15.09 -7.09 -9.59
N ALA A 421 14.69 -6.08 -8.84
CA ALA A 421 15.61 -5.31 -8.01
C ALA A 421 15.00 -4.98 -6.65
N TYR A 422 15.83 -4.86 -5.61
CA TYR A 422 15.46 -4.30 -4.33
C TYR A 422 16.17 -2.96 -4.11
N THR A 423 15.44 -1.95 -3.66
CA THR A 423 16.01 -0.64 -3.35
C THR A 423 15.87 -0.35 -1.86
N THR A 424 16.99 -0.20 -1.16
CA THR A 424 17.03 0.29 0.21
C THR A 424 17.22 1.80 0.20
N VAL A 425 16.26 2.54 0.74
CA VAL A 425 16.31 4.01 0.86
C VAL A 425 16.85 4.36 2.23
N PHE A 426 17.91 5.18 2.29
CA PHE A 426 18.49 5.68 3.52
C PHE A 426 17.85 7.00 3.89
N ALA A 427 17.38 7.11 5.12
CA ALA A 427 16.79 8.32 5.64
C ALA A 427 17.20 8.60 7.08
N PHE A 428 17.16 9.87 7.46
CA PHE A 428 17.30 10.28 8.85
C PHE A 428 16.03 10.95 9.35
N GLU A 429 15.74 10.76 10.63
CA GLU A 429 14.76 11.58 11.33
C GLU A 429 15.21 13.05 11.30
N LYS A 430 14.31 13.96 10.89
CA LYS A 430 14.60 15.40 10.81
C LYS A 430 14.82 16.00 12.20
N PRO A 431 15.72 16.97 12.35
CA PRO A 431 15.91 17.70 13.60
C PRO A 431 14.60 18.36 14.05
N GLY A 432 14.22 18.12 15.30
CA GLY A 432 12.99 18.67 15.88
C GLY A 432 11.70 17.89 15.58
N HIS A 433 11.78 16.85 14.78
CA HIS A 433 10.70 15.89 14.56
C HIS A 433 10.90 14.64 15.43
N THR A 434 9.83 13.93 15.68
CA THR A 434 9.86 12.66 16.43
C THR A 434 9.06 11.63 15.67
N VAL A 435 9.74 10.62 15.12
CA VAL A 435 9.10 9.48 14.50
C VAL A 435 8.80 8.43 15.56
N GLU A 436 7.54 8.05 15.69
CA GLU A 436 7.08 6.97 16.55
C GLU A 436 6.65 5.77 15.67
N PRO A 437 7.58 4.87 15.32
CA PRO A 437 7.27 3.74 14.46
C PRO A 437 6.30 2.80 15.17
N LYS A 438 5.32 2.32 14.42
CA LYS A 438 4.27 1.44 14.93
C LYS A 438 3.81 0.50 13.82
N ALA A 439 3.62 -0.78 14.15
CA ALA A 439 2.98 -1.71 13.24
C ALA A 439 1.51 -1.31 13.03
N ASN A 440 1.13 -1.08 11.77
CA ASN A 440 -0.21 -0.65 11.39
C ASN A 440 -1.07 -1.78 10.82
N ASP A 441 -0.45 -2.94 10.56
CA ASP A 441 -1.08 -4.12 9.96
C ASP A 441 -0.59 -5.42 10.62
N ASP A 442 -1.08 -6.55 10.10
CA ASP A 442 -0.73 -7.89 10.59
C ASP A 442 0.55 -8.46 9.96
N GLU A 443 1.22 -7.72 9.06
CA GLU A 443 2.48 -8.13 8.43
C GLU A 443 3.67 -7.99 9.36
N SER A 444 3.49 -7.24 10.45
CA SER A 444 4.50 -6.97 11.45
C SER A 444 4.04 -7.38 12.84
N MET A 445 4.88 -8.14 13.55
CA MET A 445 4.68 -8.40 14.99
C MET A 445 5.07 -7.18 15.84
N GLU A 446 6.06 -6.42 15.37
CA GLU A 446 6.58 -5.23 16.04
C GLU A 446 7.35 -4.36 15.03
N ILE A 447 7.25 -3.05 15.15
CA ILE A 447 8.14 -2.10 14.48
C ILE A 447 8.63 -1.10 15.53
N CYS A 448 9.95 -0.99 15.70
CA CYS A 448 10.52 -0.16 16.75
C CYS A 448 11.91 0.37 16.41
N TRP A 449 12.35 1.35 17.17
CA TRP A 449 13.72 1.81 17.16
C TRP A 449 14.63 0.77 17.84
N VAL A 450 15.66 0.31 17.14
CA VAL A 450 16.67 -0.62 17.62
C VAL A 450 18.02 0.10 17.69
N PRO A 451 18.75 0.03 18.82
CA PRO A 451 20.13 0.53 18.88
C PRO A 451 20.98 -0.09 17.77
N ILE A 452 21.79 0.73 17.09
CA ILE A 452 22.55 0.27 15.92
C ILE A 452 23.47 -0.92 16.24
N ASP A 453 24.05 -0.94 17.45
CA ASP A 453 24.93 -2.02 17.93
C ASP A 453 24.17 -3.32 18.25
N ASP A 454 22.85 -3.26 18.45
CA ASP A 454 22.00 -4.41 18.75
C ASP A 454 21.43 -5.07 17.50
N VAL A 455 21.49 -4.41 16.36
CA VAL A 455 20.95 -4.96 15.10
C VAL A 455 21.59 -6.31 14.72
N PRO A 456 22.93 -6.49 14.80
CA PRO A 456 23.56 -7.77 14.48
C PRO A 456 23.14 -8.93 15.41
N ASN A 457 22.64 -8.61 16.62
CA ASN A 457 22.19 -9.59 17.62
C ASN A 457 20.76 -10.09 17.34
N ARG A 458 20.02 -9.46 16.42
CA ARG A 458 18.69 -9.88 16.02
C ARG A 458 18.76 -11.03 15.01
N LYS A 459 17.70 -11.83 14.95
CA LYS A 459 17.54 -12.81 13.87
C LYS A 459 17.16 -12.07 12.60
N LEU A 460 18.15 -11.58 11.86
CA LEU A 460 17.93 -10.79 10.66
C LEU A 460 17.42 -11.63 9.49
N LEU A 461 16.60 -11.00 8.63
CA LEU A 461 16.28 -11.48 7.28
C LEU A 461 17.59 -11.78 6.54
N THR A 462 17.62 -12.83 5.72
CA THR A 462 18.88 -13.30 5.09
C THR A 462 19.57 -12.19 4.29
N ALA A 463 18.84 -11.42 3.49
CA ALA A 463 19.39 -10.29 2.74
C ALA A 463 19.91 -9.21 3.69
N MET A 464 19.12 -8.82 4.68
CA MET A 464 19.51 -7.82 5.67
C MET A 464 20.76 -8.21 6.45
N LYS A 465 20.89 -9.48 6.83
CA LYS A 465 22.10 -10.01 7.51
C LYS A 465 23.34 -9.85 6.64
N THR A 466 23.21 -10.09 5.35
CA THR A 466 24.32 -9.97 4.38
C THR A 466 24.73 -8.51 4.19
N ASP A 467 23.74 -7.62 4.12
CA ASP A 467 23.97 -6.22 3.73
C ASP A 467 24.21 -5.29 4.93
N TRP A 468 23.84 -5.71 6.13
CA TRP A 468 23.93 -4.87 7.33
C TRP A 468 25.30 -4.21 7.55
N PRO A 469 26.44 -4.91 7.46
CA PRO A 469 27.74 -4.25 7.67
C PRO A 469 27.99 -3.09 6.71
N ARG A 470 27.50 -3.19 5.49
CA ARG A 470 27.59 -2.16 4.46
C ARG A 470 26.63 -1.02 4.75
N PHE A 471 25.40 -1.34 5.16
CA PHE A 471 24.39 -0.33 5.48
C PHE A 471 24.79 0.49 6.71
N ALA A 472 25.32 -0.13 7.73
CA ALA A 472 25.83 0.56 8.90
C ALA A 472 26.97 1.54 8.54
N ALA A 473 27.97 1.06 7.78
CA ALA A 473 29.05 1.92 7.31
C ALA A 473 28.52 3.09 6.44
N ARG A 474 27.54 2.82 5.58
CA ARG A 474 26.95 3.86 4.73
C ARG A 474 26.17 4.89 5.52
N LEU A 475 25.41 4.49 6.53
CA LEU A 475 24.71 5.42 7.42
C LEU A 475 25.70 6.37 8.14
N ASP A 476 26.85 5.83 8.62
CA ASP A 476 27.87 6.66 9.25
C ASP A 476 28.50 7.68 8.27
N GLU A 477 28.77 7.26 7.02
CA GLU A 477 29.25 8.19 5.97
C GLU A 477 28.24 9.29 5.68
N LEU A 478 26.96 8.95 5.52
CA LEU A 478 25.88 9.90 5.22
C LEU A 478 25.64 10.84 6.41
N ALA A 479 25.74 10.35 7.64
CA ALA A 479 25.65 11.17 8.85
C ALA A 479 26.75 12.21 8.91
N CYS A 480 27.98 11.84 8.54
CA CYS A 480 29.13 12.76 8.51
C CYS A 480 29.04 13.82 7.38
N ALA A 481 28.42 13.47 6.26
CA ALA A 481 28.27 14.38 5.11
C ALA A 481 27.29 15.51 5.37
N GLY A 482 26.25 15.29 6.17
CA GLY A 482 25.24 16.30 6.53
C GLY A 482 25.71 17.30 7.59
N HIS A 483 26.91 17.16 8.14
CA HIS A 483 27.50 18.05 9.14
C HIS A 483 28.57 19.00 8.57
N ARG A 484 28.78 19.00 7.25
CA ARG A 484 29.63 19.96 6.54
C ARG A 484 28.76 20.95 5.75
#